data_29c3c22e50d319f25b8a9925ea4c03d8
#
_entry.id   29c3c22e50d319f25b8a9925ea4c03d8
#
_cell.length_a   1.000
_cell.length_b   1.000
_cell.length_c   1.000
_cell.angle_alpha   90.00
_cell.angle_beta   90.00
_cell.angle_gamma   90.00
#
_symmetry.space_group_name_H-M   'P 1'
#
loop_
_entity.id
_entity.type
_entity.pdbx_description
1 polymer ?
#
loop_
_entity_poly.entity_id
_entity_poly.type
_entity_poly.pdbx_seq_one_letter_code
_entity_poly.pdbx_strand_id
1 'polypeptide(L)'
;GTGEGWGAGAARGAGVWKSTNGGTSWTQLSATSSFYYVNDLVVRNESGSGVLYVATRGNYYGQSWHGSATQGLQRSTNGGVSFSQVLPNIPGESQNFAAADIEIGADNKLWVGTTTSSYGLTDRGGGRILTSTNGTTWTTAYTHSSGERVEVACAPSNTNYAYALIEASSQVDAIVKTTNNGSTWSSVSEPSDADGGISSTDFSRGQAWYDLI
;
A
#
# COMPACT_ATOMS: atom_id res chain seq x y z
N GLY A 1 -0.23 12.57 -3.59
CA GLY A 1 -0.09 11.61 -4.69
C GLY A 1 -1.15 11.82 -5.75
N THR A 2 -0.94 11.30 -6.94
CA THR A 2 -1.88 11.40 -8.04
C THR A 2 -1.96 10.09 -8.82
N GLY A 3 -3.05 9.91 -9.58
CA GLY A 3 -3.34 8.72 -10.35
C GLY A 3 -4.19 7.73 -9.56
N GLU A 4 -4.98 6.95 -10.27
CA GLU A 4 -5.81 5.90 -9.70
C GLU A 4 -5.29 4.54 -10.16
N GLY A 5 -4.89 3.69 -9.23
CA GLY A 5 -4.30 2.38 -9.49
C GLY A 5 -5.29 1.23 -9.65
N TRP A 6 -6.59 1.46 -9.46
CA TRP A 6 -7.63 0.46 -9.34
C TRP A 6 -8.56 0.46 -10.57
N GLY A 7 -8.50 -0.54 -11.38
CA GLY A 7 -9.34 -0.68 -12.55
C GLY A 7 -8.63 -0.47 -13.90
N ALA A 8 -9.15 -1.10 -14.95
CA ALA A 8 -8.54 -1.14 -16.29
C ALA A 8 -8.61 0.19 -17.07
N GLY A 9 -9.39 1.16 -16.60
CA GLY A 9 -9.52 2.50 -17.20
C GLY A 9 -8.96 3.62 -16.37
N ALA A 10 -8.23 3.29 -15.32
CA ALA A 10 -7.73 4.24 -14.33
C ALA A 10 -6.80 5.29 -14.94
N ALA A 11 -7.04 6.56 -14.60
CA ALA A 11 -6.26 7.67 -15.13
C ALA A 11 -4.85 7.69 -14.55
N ARG A 12 -3.85 7.84 -15.42
CA ARG A 12 -2.47 8.05 -14.99
C ARG A 12 -2.34 9.39 -14.27
N GLY A 13 -1.67 9.35 -13.13
CA GLY A 13 -1.30 10.55 -12.40
C GLY A 13 0.00 11.18 -12.89
N ALA A 14 0.37 12.25 -12.22
CA ALA A 14 1.59 13.03 -12.46
C ALA A 14 2.51 13.03 -11.22
N GLY A 15 2.56 11.92 -10.50
CA GLY A 15 3.44 11.75 -9.34
C GLY A 15 2.98 12.51 -8.10
N VAL A 16 3.92 13.07 -7.36
CA VAL A 16 3.72 13.72 -6.06
C VAL A 16 3.86 15.23 -6.19
N TRP A 17 2.96 15.95 -5.54
CA TRP A 17 2.98 17.42 -5.46
C TRP A 17 3.23 17.85 -4.03
N LYS A 18 4.02 18.91 -3.86
CA LYS A 18 4.40 19.46 -2.56
C LYS A 18 4.05 20.94 -2.48
N SER A 19 3.46 21.33 -1.35
CA SER A 19 3.31 22.72 -0.95
C SER A 19 4.31 23.07 0.15
N THR A 20 4.81 24.30 0.13
CA THR A 20 5.68 24.89 1.17
C THR A 20 5.06 26.12 1.81
N ASN A 21 3.79 26.42 1.47
CA ASN A 21 3.06 27.62 1.92
C ASN A 21 1.62 27.31 2.40
N GLY A 22 1.46 26.17 3.08
CA GLY A 22 0.18 25.79 3.67
C GLY A 22 -0.92 25.46 2.65
N GLY A 23 -0.54 24.94 1.45
CA GLY A 23 -1.50 24.57 0.42
C GLY A 23 -1.88 25.69 -0.56
N THR A 24 -1.35 26.90 -0.39
CA THR A 24 -1.67 28.04 -1.27
C THR A 24 -1.17 27.79 -2.70
N SER A 25 -0.03 27.15 -2.87
CA SER A 25 0.46 26.67 -4.17
C SER A 25 1.14 25.32 -4.04
N TRP A 26 1.21 24.60 -5.16
CA TRP A 26 1.74 23.24 -5.23
C TRP A 26 2.73 23.12 -6.37
N THR A 27 3.83 22.44 -6.13
CA THR A 27 4.85 22.14 -7.11
C THR A 27 5.04 20.64 -7.23
N GLN A 28 5.06 20.12 -8.46
CA GLN A 28 5.37 18.72 -8.71
C GLN A 28 6.83 18.43 -8.32
N LEU A 29 7.03 17.33 -7.61
CA LEU A 29 8.37 16.77 -7.42
C LEU A 29 8.80 16.10 -8.73
N SER A 30 9.70 16.74 -9.48
CA SER A 30 10.08 16.31 -10.84
C SER A 30 10.59 14.87 -10.91
N ALA A 31 11.25 14.39 -9.85
CA ALA A 31 11.72 13.01 -9.75
C ALA A 31 10.58 11.98 -9.66
N THR A 32 9.32 12.41 -9.48
CA THR A 32 8.15 11.54 -9.38
C THR A 32 7.26 11.57 -10.61
N SER A 33 7.68 12.24 -11.70
CA SER A 33 6.85 12.39 -12.92
C SER A 33 6.46 11.05 -13.58
N SER A 34 7.21 9.99 -13.31
CA SER A 34 6.93 8.62 -13.76
C SER A 34 6.18 7.76 -12.74
N PHE A 35 5.82 8.30 -11.56
CA PHE A 35 4.98 7.62 -10.58
C PHE A 35 3.51 7.79 -10.98
N TYR A 36 3.07 6.98 -11.93
CA TYR A 36 1.74 7.15 -12.55
C TYR A 36 0.59 6.74 -11.63
N TYR A 37 0.86 5.87 -10.67
CA TYR A 37 -0.14 5.35 -9.73
C TYR A 37 0.44 5.38 -8.33
N VAL A 38 0.14 6.47 -7.61
CA VAL A 38 0.53 6.66 -6.21
C VAL A 38 -0.66 6.28 -5.34
N ASN A 39 -0.56 5.15 -4.68
CA ASN A 39 -1.62 4.62 -3.83
C ASN A 39 -1.66 5.34 -2.49
N ASP A 40 -0.48 5.52 -1.88
CA ASP A 40 -0.37 6.20 -0.60
C ASP A 40 1.01 6.83 -0.42
N LEU A 41 1.17 7.70 0.59
CA LEU A 41 2.45 8.30 0.94
C LEU A 41 2.48 8.74 2.42
N VAL A 42 3.64 8.57 3.05
CA VAL A 42 3.88 9.04 4.41
C VAL A 42 5.21 9.78 4.52
N VAL A 43 5.32 10.64 5.52
CA VAL A 43 6.59 11.27 5.93
C VAL A 43 6.95 10.75 7.31
N ARG A 44 8.01 9.93 7.37
CA ARG A 44 8.53 9.35 8.60
C ARG A 44 9.67 10.19 9.16
N ASN A 45 9.69 10.39 10.48
CA ASN A 45 10.85 10.98 11.14
C ASN A 45 11.97 9.94 11.29
N GLU A 46 13.10 10.16 10.63
CA GLU A 46 14.30 9.35 10.77
C GLU A 46 15.44 10.22 11.28
N SER A 47 15.82 10.01 12.54
CA SER A 47 16.91 10.76 13.21
C SER A 47 16.75 12.30 13.10
N GLY A 48 15.53 12.79 13.26
CA GLY A 48 15.23 14.22 13.20
C GLY A 48 14.98 14.78 11.80
N SER A 49 15.06 13.95 10.77
CA SER A 49 14.78 14.34 9.37
C SER A 49 13.52 13.67 8.85
N GLY A 50 12.71 14.42 8.09
CA GLY A 50 11.55 13.87 7.40
C GLY A 50 11.97 13.07 6.16
N VAL A 51 11.72 11.78 6.17
CA VAL A 51 11.96 10.87 5.03
C VAL A 51 10.62 10.55 4.37
N LEU A 52 10.51 10.81 3.09
CA LEU A 52 9.30 10.59 2.31
C LEU A 52 9.28 9.15 1.77
N TYR A 53 8.17 8.47 1.97
CA TYR A 53 7.86 7.18 1.38
C TYR A 53 6.63 7.31 0.49
N VAL A 54 6.68 6.74 -0.70
CA VAL A 54 5.60 6.80 -1.70
C VAL A 54 5.31 5.38 -2.18
N ALA A 55 4.12 4.90 -1.88
CA ALA A 55 3.60 3.61 -2.33
C ALA A 55 3.16 3.71 -3.79
N THR A 56 3.73 2.90 -4.66
CA THR A 56 3.48 2.94 -6.09
C THR A 56 3.21 1.56 -6.67
N ARG A 57 2.41 1.51 -7.71
CA ARG A 57 2.17 0.28 -8.48
C ARG A 57 2.22 0.56 -9.99
N GLY A 58 2.36 -0.51 -10.78
CA GLY A 58 2.06 -0.48 -12.21
C GLY A 58 0.59 -0.78 -12.47
N ASN A 59 0.05 -0.26 -13.56
CA ASN A 59 -1.29 -0.61 -14.04
C ASN A 59 -1.38 -0.55 -15.57
N TYR A 60 -2.43 -1.15 -16.10
CA TYR A 60 -2.73 -1.20 -17.53
C TYR A 60 -3.50 0.04 -17.95
N TYR A 61 -2.98 0.76 -18.95
CA TYR A 61 -3.63 1.95 -19.50
C TYR A 61 -3.36 2.04 -21.00
N GLY A 62 -4.39 2.32 -21.82
CA GLY A 62 -4.23 2.50 -23.27
C GLY A 62 -3.56 1.30 -23.95
N GLN A 63 -3.90 0.08 -23.55
CA GLN A 63 -3.35 -1.18 -24.07
C GLN A 63 -1.86 -1.45 -23.72
N SER A 64 -1.31 -0.75 -22.75
CA SER A 64 0.08 -0.91 -22.31
C SER A 64 0.20 -0.84 -20.78
N TRP A 65 1.20 -1.52 -20.24
CA TRP A 65 1.58 -1.39 -18.83
C TRP A 65 2.38 -0.11 -18.60
N HIS A 66 2.01 0.61 -17.55
CA HIS A 66 2.68 1.84 -17.11
C HIS A 66 3.06 1.74 -15.64
N GLY A 67 4.19 2.35 -15.27
CA GLY A 67 4.65 2.42 -13.89
C GLY A 67 5.35 1.18 -13.35
N SER A 68 5.53 0.11 -14.15
CA SER A 68 6.19 -1.13 -13.68
C SER A 68 7.62 -0.89 -13.21
N ALA A 69 8.35 0.01 -13.87
CA ALA A 69 9.73 0.35 -13.51
C ALA A 69 9.84 1.14 -12.19
N THR A 70 8.74 1.73 -11.74
CA THR A 70 8.66 2.50 -10.48
C THR A 70 7.76 1.85 -9.45
N GLN A 71 7.30 0.62 -9.69
CA GLN A 71 6.50 -0.16 -8.75
C GLN A 71 7.28 -0.43 -7.46
N GLY A 72 6.61 -0.33 -6.32
CA GLY A 72 7.16 -0.64 -5.01
C GLY A 72 6.93 0.46 -3.99
N LEU A 73 7.88 0.63 -3.10
CA LEU A 73 7.93 1.73 -2.14
C LEU A 73 9.15 2.60 -2.44
N GLN A 74 8.88 3.82 -2.83
CA GLN A 74 9.89 4.79 -3.22
C GLN A 74 10.28 5.66 -2.03
N ARG A 75 11.55 5.61 -1.59
CA ARG A 75 12.06 6.34 -0.43
C ARG A 75 12.92 7.52 -0.87
N SER A 76 12.69 8.70 -0.27
CA SER A 76 13.52 9.89 -0.45
C SER A 76 13.96 10.47 0.89
N THR A 77 15.27 10.69 1.05
CA THR A 77 15.89 11.31 2.22
C THR A 77 16.27 12.78 1.99
N ASN A 78 15.96 13.33 0.83
CA ASN A 78 16.38 14.68 0.41
C ASN A 78 15.21 15.56 -0.03
N GLY A 79 14.04 15.34 0.60
CA GLY A 79 12.84 16.17 0.38
C GLY A 79 12.17 15.97 -0.98
N GLY A 80 12.37 14.81 -1.63
CA GLY A 80 11.76 14.47 -2.90
C GLY A 80 12.61 14.82 -4.13
N VAL A 81 13.89 15.16 -3.94
CA VAL A 81 14.81 15.45 -5.05
C VAL A 81 15.20 14.18 -5.80
N SER A 82 15.36 13.06 -5.08
CA SER A 82 15.59 11.75 -5.66
C SER A 82 14.93 10.66 -4.82
N PHE A 83 14.68 9.51 -5.43
CA PHE A 83 14.03 8.37 -4.81
C PHE A 83 14.80 7.07 -5.10
N SER A 84 14.71 6.13 -4.18
CA SER A 84 15.19 4.76 -4.33
C SER A 84 14.07 3.80 -3.94
N GLN A 85 13.85 2.78 -4.74
CA GLN A 85 12.94 1.68 -4.41
C GLN A 85 13.55 0.86 -3.26
N VAL A 86 12.74 0.50 -2.24
CA VAL A 86 13.22 -0.15 -1.01
C VAL A 86 12.51 -1.45 -0.64
N LEU A 87 11.40 -1.83 -1.29
CA LEU A 87 10.79 -3.14 -1.06
C LEU A 87 11.61 -4.27 -1.70
N PRO A 88 11.60 -5.48 -1.13
CA PRO A 88 12.23 -6.64 -1.75
C PRO A 88 11.50 -7.07 -3.01
N ASN A 89 12.13 -7.94 -3.77
CA ASN A 89 11.47 -8.65 -4.86
C ASN A 89 10.42 -9.62 -4.33
N ILE A 90 9.38 -9.85 -5.11
CA ILE A 90 8.44 -10.94 -4.91
C ILE A 90 9.22 -12.27 -5.00
N PRO A 91 9.01 -13.21 -4.08
CA PRO A 91 9.76 -14.47 -4.09
C PRO A 91 9.67 -15.21 -5.44
N GLY A 92 10.83 -15.48 -6.02
CA GLY A 92 10.94 -16.15 -7.33
C GLY A 92 10.76 -15.24 -8.55
N GLU A 93 10.50 -13.94 -8.35
CA GLU A 93 10.28 -12.98 -9.42
C GLU A 93 11.40 -11.91 -9.47
N SER A 94 11.52 -11.24 -10.60
CA SER A 94 12.45 -10.11 -10.75
C SER A 94 11.85 -8.76 -10.35
N GLN A 95 10.53 -8.69 -10.18
CA GLN A 95 9.80 -7.49 -9.82
C GLN A 95 9.67 -7.36 -8.31
N ASN A 96 9.65 -6.11 -7.84
CA ASN A 96 9.41 -5.79 -6.44
C ASN A 96 7.92 -5.95 -6.10
N PHE A 97 7.62 -6.16 -4.82
CA PHE A 97 6.25 -6.00 -4.34
C PHE A 97 5.68 -4.63 -4.73
N ALA A 98 4.42 -4.60 -5.09
CA ALA A 98 3.66 -3.36 -5.23
C ALA A 98 3.06 -2.99 -3.87
N ALA A 99 3.24 -1.74 -3.44
CA ALA A 99 2.64 -1.23 -2.23
C ALA A 99 1.22 -0.70 -2.50
N ALA A 100 0.24 -1.17 -1.73
CA ALA A 100 -1.11 -0.62 -1.71
C ALA A 100 -1.20 0.54 -0.73
N ASP A 101 -0.66 0.33 0.44
CA ASP A 101 -0.82 1.17 1.61
C ASP A 101 0.49 1.24 2.40
N ILE A 102 0.70 2.32 3.14
CA ILE A 102 1.83 2.47 4.06
C ILE A 102 1.44 3.23 5.32
N GLU A 103 1.71 2.62 6.48
CA GLU A 103 1.41 3.18 7.79
C GLU A 103 2.66 3.31 8.66
N ILE A 104 2.61 4.26 9.60
CA ILE A 104 3.65 4.44 10.63
C ILE A 104 3.06 4.10 11.99
N GLY A 105 3.53 3.01 12.59
CA GLY A 105 3.15 2.62 13.94
C GLY A 105 3.62 3.62 15.02
N ALA A 106 3.06 3.52 16.21
CA ALA A 106 3.40 4.38 17.35
C ALA A 106 4.87 4.29 17.80
N ASP A 107 5.56 3.21 17.43
CA ASP A 107 7.01 3.00 17.63
C ASP A 107 7.87 3.47 16.44
N ASN A 108 7.27 4.21 15.51
CA ASN A 108 7.92 4.65 14.28
C ASN A 108 8.32 3.49 13.33
N LYS A 109 7.75 2.30 13.51
CA LYS A 109 7.89 1.16 12.60
C LYS A 109 7.00 1.38 11.39
N LEU A 110 7.51 1.07 10.21
CA LEU A 110 6.75 1.10 8.96
C LEU A 110 6.01 -0.22 8.75
N TRP A 111 4.80 -0.10 8.24
CA TRP A 111 3.93 -1.19 7.84
C TRP A 111 3.48 -0.95 6.41
N VAL A 112 3.55 -1.96 5.57
CA VAL A 112 3.15 -1.86 4.17
C VAL A 112 2.20 -3.01 3.86
N GLY A 113 0.99 -2.65 3.42
CA GLY A 113 0.09 -3.55 2.75
C GLY A 113 0.48 -3.68 1.27
N THR A 114 0.54 -4.90 0.75
CA THR A 114 0.87 -5.11 -0.66
C THR A 114 -0.37 -5.23 -1.53
N THR A 115 -0.20 -5.04 -2.83
CA THR A 115 -1.23 -5.36 -3.83
C THR A 115 -0.66 -6.22 -4.94
N THR A 116 -1.55 -6.86 -5.70
CA THR A 116 -1.13 -7.66 -6.86
C THR A 116 -0.51 -6.78 -7.93
N SER A 117 0.57 -7.31 -8.52
CA SER A 117 1.06 -6.88 -9.82
C SER A 117 0.69 -7.94 -10.83
N SER A 118 0.00 -7.55 -11.90
CA SER A 118 -0.54 -8.52 -12.86
C SER A 118 0.35 -8.73 -14.08
N TYR A 119 1.53 -8.13 -14.12
CA TYR A 119 2.42 -8.21 -15.28
C TYR A 119 3.22 -9.52 -15.30
N GLY A 120 2.60 -10.58 -15.86
CA GLY A 120 3.30 -11.82 -16.20
C GLY A 120 3.92 -12.61 -15.03
N LEU A 121 3.54 -12.31 -13.80
CA LEU A 121 4.12 -12.90 -12.60
C LEU A 121 3.41 -14.19 -12.18
N THR A 122 4.19 -15.17 -11.72
CA THR A 122 3.69 -16.41 -11.11
C THR A 122 3.11 -16.12 -9.71
N ASP A 123 3.88 -15.46 -8.85
CA ASP A 123 3.39 -14.86 -7.61
C ASP A 123 3.14 -13.37 -7.87
N ARG A 124 1.89 -12.93 -7.76
CA ARG A 124 1.50 -11.54 -8.02
C ARG A 124 1.81 -10.58 -6.87
N GLY A 125 2.33 -11.08 -5.77
CA GLY A 125 2.81 -10.29 -4.63
C GLY A 125 1.74 -9.68 -3.73
N GLY A 126 0.45 -9.88 -3.98
CA GLY A 126 -0.63 -9.40 -3.11
C GLY A 126 -0.75 -10.16 -1.80
N GLY A 127 -1.62 -9.70 -0.90
CA GLY A 127 -1.97 -10.39 0.34
C GLY A 127 -0.87 -10.41 1.40
N ARG A 128 0.13 -9.52 1.36
CA ARG A 128 1.21 -9.48 2.35
C ARG A 128 1.18 -8.21 3.18
N ILE A 129 1.63 -8.35 4.43
CA ILE A 129 1.99 -7.23 5.29
C ILE A 129 3.49 -7.29 5.50
N LEU A 130 4.19 -6.26 5.05
CA LEU A 130 5.63 -6.11 5.24
C LEU A 130 5.90 -5.07 6.31
N THR A 131 6.93 -5.28 7.12
CA THR A 131 7.31 -4.31 8.16
C THR A 131 8.78 -3.98 8.11
N SER A 132 9.14 -2.75 8.54
CA SER A 132 10.52 -2.30 8.65
C SER A 132 10.71 -1.30 9.79
N THR A 133 11.80 -1.44 10.53
CA THR A 133 12.21 -0.47 11.55
C THR A 133 13.19 0.57 11.00
N ASN A 134 13.84 0.32 9.88
CA ASN A 134 14.85 1.20 9.28
C ASN A 134 14.50 1.73 7.88
N GLY A 135 13.36 1.28 7.30
CA GLY A 135 12.88 1.72 6.00
C GLY A 135 13.63 1.16 4.79
N THR A 136 14.56 0.24 4.98
CA THR A 136 15.38 -0.36 3.91
C THR A 136 15.46 -1.88 3.98
N THR A 137 15.29 -2.46 5.17
CA THR A 137 15.23 -3.91 5.37
C THR A 137 13.82 -4.28 5.79
N TRP A 138 13.22 -5.23 5.10
CA TRP A 138 11.81 -5.59 5.26
C TRP A 138 11.64 -7.05 5.68
N THR A 139 10.64 -7.28 6.52
CA THR A 139 10.22 -8.61 6.95
C THR A 139 8.74 -8.80 6.63
N THR A 140 8.38 -9.96 6.10
CA THR A 140 6.97 -10.33 5.93
C THR A 140 6.39 -10.70 7.29
N ALA A 141 5.48 -9.90 7.81
CA ALA A 141 4.79 -10.11 9.07
C ALA A 141 3.53 -10.96 8.93
N TYR A 142 2.92 -10.96 7.75
CA TYR A 142 1.72 -11.74 7.45
C TYR A 142 1.62 -12.08 5.97
N THR A 143 1.02 -13.23 5.66
CA THR A 143 0.69 -13.65 4.29
C THR A 143 -0.70 -14.28 4.26
N HIS A 144 -1.55 -13.76 3.39
CA HIS A 144 -2.83 -14.34 3.01
C HIS A 144 -2.74 -14.86 1.58
N SER A 145 -2.94 -16.16 1.40
CA SER A 145 -2.56 -16.85 0.14
C SER A 145 -3.41 -16.43 -1.07
N SER A 146 -4.67 -16.08 -0.86
CA SER A 146 -5.60 -15.59 -1.89
C SER A 146 -5.67 -14.07 -1.96
N GLY A 147 -5.02 -13.35 -1.03
CA GLY A 147 -5.15 -11.90 -0.93
C GLY A 147 -4.54 -11.16 -2.12
N GLU A 148 -5.24 -10.13 -2.55
CA GLU A 148 -4.83 -9.26 -3.63
C GLU A 148 -4.38 -7.89 -3.11
N ARG A 149 -5.25 -7.14 -2.44
CA ARG A 149 -4.93 -5.84 -1.83
C ARG A 149 -5.00 -5.94 -0.31
N VAL A 150 -4.10 -5.26 0.38
CA VAL A 150 -4.06 -5.17 1.84
C VAL A 150 -3.99 -3.71 2.24
N GLU A 151 -4.93 -3.29 3.10
CA GLU A 151 -4.89 -2.01 3.81
C GLU A 151 -4.58 -2.28 5.28
N VAL A 152 -3.70 -1.48 5.86
CA VAL A 152 -3.22 -1.63 7.25
C VAL A 152 -3.58 -0.40 8.05
N ALA A 153 -4.06 -0.59 9.27
CA ALA A 153 -4.30 0.50 10.22
C ALA A 153 -3.56 0.22 11.54
N CYS A 154 -2.63 1.09 11.89
CA CYS A 154 -1.88 1.01 13.13
C CYS A 154 -2.56 1.80 14.24
N ALA A 155 -2.61 1.25 15.46
CA ALA A 155 -3.12 2.02 16.60
C ALA A 155 -2.13 3.14 16.97
N PRO A 156 -2.54 4.42 16.96
CA PRO A 156 -1.61 5.54 17.15
C PRO A 156 -1.07 5.66 18.58
N SER A 157 -1.72 5.02 19.55
CA SER A 157 -1.36 5.08 20.96
C SER A 157 -0.81 3.77 21.52
N ASN A 158 -0.74 2.69 20.70
CA ASN A 158 -0.30 1.38 21.19
C ASN A 158 0.43 0.61 20.10
N THR A 159 1.73 0.46 20.26
CA THR A 159 2.63 -0.21 19.32
C THR A 159 2.27 -1.67 19.04
N ASN A 160 1.54 -2.33 19.95
CA ASN A 160 1.20 -3.74 19.81
C ASN A 160 0.03 -4.01 18.85
N TYR A 161 -0.79 -2.99 18.56
CA TYR A 161 -2.03 -3.20 17.83
C TYR A 161 -1.96 -2.65 16.41
N ALA A 162 -2.28 -3.49 15.46
CA ALA A 162 -2.62 -3.12 14.10
C ALA A 162 -3.74 -4.04 13.58
N TYR A 163 -4.51 -3.52 12.63
CA TYR A 163 -5.52 -4.26 11.90
C TYR A 163 -5.16 -4.25 10.42
N ALA A 164 -5.66 -5.22 9.68
CA ALA A 164 -5.59 -5.17 8.22
C ALA A 164 -6.86 -5.73 7.62
N LEU A 165 -7.31 -5.10 6.54
CA LEU A 165 -8.34 -5.56 5.63
C LEU A 165 -7.65 -6.17 4.42
N ILE A 166 -8.10 -7.35 4.01
CA ILE A 166 -7.52 -8.10 2.89
C ILE A 166 -8.60 -8.33 1.86
N GLU A 167 -8.38 -7.78 0.69
CA GLU A 167 -9.26 -7.96 -0.46
C GLU A 167 -8.80 -9.19 -1.26
N ALA A 168 -9.77 -9.96 -1.74
CA ALA A 168 -9.59 -10.95 -2.80
C ALA A 168 -10.87 -11.04 -3.64
N SER A 169 -10.72 -11.11 -4.95
CA SER A 169 -11.85 -11.24 -5.88
C SER A 169 -12.93 -10.17 -5.71
N SER A 170 -12.52 -8.94 -5.45
CA SER A 170 -13.37 -7.76 -5.24
C SER A 170 -14.18 -7.77 -3.94
N GLN A 171 -13.87 -8.65 -3.01
CA GLN A 171 -14.53 -8.76 -1.70
C GLN A 171 -13.50 -8.62 -0.57
N VAL A 172 -13.94 -8.22 0.61
CA VAL A 172 -13.12 -8.40 1.81
C VAL A 172 -13.10 -9.90 2.11
N ASP A 173 -11.92 -10.51 1.98
CA ASP A 173 -11.71 -11.95 2.20
C ASP A 173 -11.24 -12.24 3.62
N ALA A 174 -10.62 -11.27 4.28
CA ALA A 174 -10.24 -11.38 5.68
C ALA A 174 -10.05 -10.02 6.35
N ILE A 175 -10.44 -9.96 7.61
CA ILE A 175 -10.00 -8.94 8.56
C ILE A 175 -9.09 -9.62 9.57
N VAL A 176 -7.87 -9.10 9.74
CA VAL A 176 -6.92 -9.66 10.69
C VAL A 176 -6.40 -8.59 11.64
N LYS A 177 -6.02 -9.00 12.86
CA LYS A 177 -5.39 -8.12 13.85
C LYS A 177 -4.17 -8.75 14.46
N THR A 178 -3.23 -7.92 14.83
CA THR A 178 -2.14 -8.25 15.75
C THR A 178 -2.33 -7.53 17.07
N THR A 179 -1.86 -8.15 18.15
CA THR A 179 -1.81 -7.57 19.50
C THR A 179 -0.39 -7.63 20.09
N ASN A 180 0.60 -7.97 19.26
CA ASN A 180 2.00 -8.13 19.64
C ASN A 180 2.96 -7.60 18.56
N ASN A 181 2.63 -6.44 18.02
CA ASN A 181 3.45 -5.71 17.06
C ASN A 181 3.80 -6.53 15.79
N GLY A 182 2.82 -7.29 15.27
CA GLY A 182 2.96 -8.06 14.03
C GLY A 182 3.64 -9.42 14.18
N SER A 183 3.96 -9.86 15.40
CA SER A 183 4.59 -11.17 15.62
C SER A 183 3.63 -12.33 15.35
N THR A 184 2.35 -12.14 15.65
CA THR A 184 1.27 -13.07 15.29
C THR A 184 0.01 -12.30 14.89
N TRP A 185 -0.83 -12.94 14.10
CA TRP A 185 -2.08 -12.38 13.62
C TRP A 185 -3.25 -13.33 13.90
N SER A 186 -4.42 -12.80 14.17
CA SER A 186 -5.66 -13.53 14.37
C SER A 186 -6.76 -12.92 13.52
N SER A 187 -7.65 -13.77 13.00
CA SER A 187 -8.83 -13.32 12.26
C SER A 187 -9.79 -12.57 13.17
N VAL A 188 -10.47 -11.59 12.60
CA VAL A 188 -11.59 -10.86 13.17
C VAL A 188 -12.82 -11.18 12.34
N SER A 189 -13.96 -11.40 12.99
CA SER A 189 -15.22 -11.62 12.26
C SER A 189 -15.58 -10.36 11.47
N GLU A 190 -15.97 -10.56 10.23
CA GLU A 190 -16.47 -9.48 9.40
C GLU A 190 -17.82 -8.97 9.93
N PRO A 191 -18.12 -7.67 9.77
CA PRO A 191 -19.46 -7.15 10.05
C PRO A 191 -20.48 -7.83 9.14
N SER A 192 -21.65 -8.15 9.70
CA SER A 192 -22.78 -8.58 8.88
C SER A 192 -23.50 -7.38 8.30
N ASP A 193 -23.83 -7.43 7.02
CA ASP A 193 -24.69 -6.41 6.41
C ASP A 193 -26.13 -6.60 6.89
N ALA A 194 -26.75 -5.52 7.40
CA ALA A 194 -28.13 -5.51 7.87
C ALA A 194 -29.16 -5.22 6.76
N ASP A 195 -28.72 -4.82 5.57
CA ASP A 195 -29.59 -4.49 4.46
C ASP A 195 -30.15 -5.75 3.76
N GLY A 196 -31.45 -5.79 3.57
CA GLY A 196 -32.11 -6.89 2.88
C GLY A 196 -31.62 -7.07 1.44
N GLY A 197 -31.31 -8.30 1.05
CA GLY A 197 -30.89 -8.65 -0.32
C GLY A 197 -29.39 -8.65 -0.55
N ILE A 198 -28.58 -8.43 0.50
CA ILE A 198 -27.13 -8.49 0.45
C ILE A 198 -26.65 -9.78 1.12
N SER A 199 -25.58 -10.36 0.60
CA SER A 199 -24.95 -11.51 1.25
C SER A 199 -24.48 -11.13 2.65
N SER A 200 -24.84 -11.90 3.66
CA SER A 200 -24.40 -11.68 5.04
C SER A 200 -22.89 -11.92 5.23
N THR A 201 -22.19 -12.31 4.19
CA THR A 201 -20.75 -12.64 4.21
C THR A 201 -19.87 -11.63 3.46
N ASP A 202 -20.46 -10.60 2.87
CA ASP A 202 -19.72 -9.57 2.14
C ASP A 202 -20.32 -8.18 2.39
N PHE A 203 -19.88 -7.53 3.46
CA PHE A 203 -20.29 -6.16 3.76
C PHE A 203 -19.75 -5.12 2.75
N SER A 204 -18.75 -5.48 1.96
CA SER A 204 -18.16 -4.62 0.92
C SER A 204 -18.93 -4.64 -0.40
N ARG A 205 -19.92 -5.52 -0.55
CA ARG A 205 -20.79 -5.66 -1.74
C ARG A 205 -20.04 -5.85 -3.06
N GLY A 206 -18.89 -6.51 -3.05
CA GLY A 206 -18.06 -6.68 -4.22
C GLY A 206 -17.33 -5.40 -4.63
N GLN A 207 -17.18 -4.42 -3.75
CA GLN A 207 -16.48 -3.15 -3.97
C GLN A 207 -15.17 -3.04 -3.17
N ALA A 208 -14.71 -4.11 -2.51
CA ALA A 208 -13.52 -4.08 -1.68
C ALA A 208 -12.25 -3.63 -2.44
N TRP A 209 -12.20 -3.81 -3.75
CA TRP A 209 -11.10 -3.31 -4.57
C TRP A 209 -11.03 -1.77 -4.61
N TYR A 210 -12.11 -1.08 -4.26
CA TYR A 210 -12.23 0.38 -4.28
C TYR A 210 -12.41 0.98 -2.87
N ASP A 211 -13.22 0.35 -2.02
CA ASP A 211 -13.71 0.93 -0.76
C ASP A 211 -12.84 0.61 0.47
N LEU A 212 -11.71 -0.08 0.29
CA LEU A 212 -10.74 -0.26 1.38
C LEU A 212 -9.91 1.02 1.55
N ILE A 213 -10.26 1.83 2.51
CA ILE A 213 -9.56 3.04 2.96
C ILE A 213 -9.59 3.14 4.50
#